data_bc6f69d81cbe41fd04dc72de8b33d2d2
#
_entry.id   bc6f69d81cbe41fd04dc72de8b33d2d2
#
_cell.length_a   1.000
_cell.length_b   1.000
_cell.length_c   1.000
_cell.angle_alpha   90.00
_cell.angle_beta   90.00
_cell.angle_gamma   90.00
#
_symmetry.space_group_name_H-M   'P 1'
#
loop_
_entity.id
_entity.type
_entity.pdbx_description
1 polymer ?
#
loop_
_entity_poly.entity_id
_entity_poly.type
_entity_poly.pdbx_seq_one_letter_code
_entity_poly.pdbx_strand_id
1 'polypeptide(L)'
;MKTEFSTTKKVWIGIGIVAILLILWLVSGYNGLVKASLGVDNAWADIEAQYQRRFDLIPKLLETVKCYKAYEEKVFVEITQMRSQWQSAKQSGDVDSQLASARGLDGALGKLLAIAENYPDLKASESFKTLMIALEGTENRIATSRMDYNGAVKEFNIRTRTFPSNLIASWFGFKQRKSFEADPGTSKAPEVKF
;
A
#
# COMPACT_ATOMS: atom_id res chain seq x y z
N MET A 1 -42.72 26.81 43.19
CA MET A 1 -42.89 25.35 43.37
C MET A 1 -41.53 24.68 43.18
N LYS A 2 -40.85 24.30 44.28
CA LYS A 2 -39.60 23.47 44.19
C LYS A 2 -40.05 22.03 44.08
N THR A 3 -39.92 21.46 42.87
CA THR A 3 -40.12 20.02 42.67
C THR A 3 -38.97 19.28 43.32
N GLU A 4 -39.16 18.84 44.55
CA GLU A 4 -38.25 17.93 45.26
C GLU A 4 -38.28 16.57 44.54
N PHE A 5 -37.34 16.35 43.63
CA PHE A 5 -37.19 15.05 43.03
C PHE A 5 -36.73 14.05 44.08
N SER A 6 -37.54 13.01 44.34
CA SER A 6 -37.22 11.91 45.24
C SER A 6 -35.82 11.39 44.89
N THR A 7 -34.99 11.07 45.88
CA THR A 7 -33.62 10.58 45.78
C THR A 7 -33.48 9.43 44.74
N THR A 8 -34.46 8.54 44.69
CA THR A 8 -34.58 7.44 43.73
C THR A 8 -34.66 7.95 42.29
N LYS A 9 -35.44 8.99 42.00
CA LYS A 9 -35.52 9.56 40.63
C LYS A 9 -34.20 10.21 40.20
N LYS A 10 -33.48 10.87 41.10
CA LYS A 10 -32.15 11.45 40.85
C LYS A 10 -31.09 10.35 40.48
N VAL A 11 -31.15 9.20 41.17
CA VAL A 11 -30.28 8.04 40.85
C VAL A 11 -30.59 7.48 39.47
N TRP A 12 -31.85 7.26 39.12
CA TRP A 12 -32.23 6.77 37.78
C TRP A 12 -31.84 7.73 36.64
N ILE A 13 -31.99 9.04 36.86
CA ILE A 13 -31.52 10.06 35.91
C ILE A 13 -29.99 9.99 35.77
N GLY A 14 -29.26 9.85 36.87
CA GLY A 14 -27.80 9.68 36.85
C GLY A 14 -27.36 8.44 36.06
N ILE A 15 -27.99 7.28 36.28
CA ILE A 15 -27.76 6.06 35.54
C ILE A 15 -28.05 6.26 34.05
N GLY A 16 -29.16 6.92 33.72
CA GLY A 16 -29.49 7.21 32.30
C GLY A 16 -28.46 8.08 31.61
N ILE A 17 -27.94 9.12 32.28
CA ILE A 17 -26.88 9.98 31.74
C ILE A 17 -25.59 9.17 31.50
N VAL A 18 -25.19 8.36 32.47
CA VAL A 18 -23.99 7.50 32.34
C VAL A 18 -24.14 6.52 31.17
N ALA A 19 -25.30 5.90 31.02
CA ALA A 19 -25.59 4.99 29.92
C ALA A 19 -25.48 5.69 28.53
N ILE A 20 -26.05 6.90 28.43
CA ILE A 20 -25.95 7.71 27.20
C ILE A 20 -24.50 8.06 26.91
N LEU A 21 -23.72 8.48 27.87
CA LEU A 21 -22.32 8.80 27.71
C LEU A 21 -21.48 7.57 27.25
N LEU A 22 -21.78 6.39 27.80
CA LEU A 22 -21.15 5.13 27.40
C LEU A 22 -21.50 4.77 25.94
N ILE A 23 -22.74 4.95 25.53
CA ILE A 23 -23.16 4.70 24.15
C ILE A 23 -22.46 5.68 23.19
N LEU A 24 -22.45 6.97 23.51
CA LEU A 24 -21.77 7.98 22.69
C LEU A 24 -20.27 7.69 22.57
N TRP A 25 -19.64 7.29 23.67
CA TRP A 25 -18.23 6.89 23.68
C TRP A 25 -17.98 5.66 22.78
N LEU A 26 -18.81 4.63 22.87
CA LEU A 26 -18.72 3.40 22.09
C LEU A 26 -18.89 3.69 20.58
N VAL A 27 -19.91 4.47 20.21
CA VAL A 27 -20.16 4.88 18.81
C VAL A 27 -18.99 5.71 18.27
N SER A 28 -18.49 6.66 19.03
CA SER A 28 -17.35 7.49 18.64
C SER A 28 -16.07 6.66 18.43
N GLY A 29 -15.80 5.73 19.36
CA GLY A 29 -14.65 4.83 19.28
C GLY A 29 -14.74 3.87 18.09
N TYR A 30 -15.92 3.29 17.84
CA TYR A 30 -16.18 2.45 16.68
C TYR A 30 -15.96 3.21 15.37
N ASN A 31 -16.58 4.39 15.23
CA ASN A 31 -16.42 5.24 14.04
C ASN A 31 -14.96 5.66 13.83
N GLY A 32 -14.21 5.90 14.91
CA GLY A 32 -12.79 6.20 14.86
C GLY A 32 -11.97 5.04 14.30
N LEU A 33 -12.27 3.80 14.71
CA LEU A 33 -11.63 2.58 14.19
C LEU A 33 -12.00 2.32 12.72
N VAL A 34 -13.27 2.49 12.35
CA VAL A 34 -13.71 2.37 10.94
C VAL A 34 -12.99 3.38 10.05
N LYS A 35 -12.91 4.66 10.47
CA LYS A 35 -12.18 5.68 9.71
C LYS A 35 -10.71 5.33 9.53
N ALA A 36 -10.05 4.84 10.57
CA ALA A 36 -8.66 4.45 10.50
C ALA A 36 -8.46 3.21 9.59
N SER A 37 -9.37 2.21 9.63
CA SER A 37 -9.35 1.06 8.73
C SER A 37 -9.52 1.49 7.26
N LEU A 38 -10.49 2.34 6.98
CA LEU A 38 -10.71 2.89 5.64
C LEU A 38 -9.49 3.72 5.17
N GLY A 39 -8.80 4.41 6.08
CA GLY A 39 -7.55 5.09 5.78
C GLY A 39 -6.47 4.15 5.28
N VAL A 40 -6.35 2.95 5.88
CA VAL A 40 -5.42 1.91 5.41
C VAL A 40 -5.83 1.38 4.03
N ASP A 41 -7.11 1.11 3.82
CA ASP A 41 -7.62 0.58 2.56
C ASP A 41 -7.44 1.60 1.42
N ASN A 42 -7.65 2.90 1.68
CA ASN A 42 -7.38 3.98 0.73
C ASN A 42 -5.89 4.09 0.38
N ALA A 43 -5.03 4.08 1.38
CA ALA A 43 -3.57 4.13 1.15
C ALA A 43 -3.08 2.91 0.36
N TRP A 44 -3.70 1.74 0.53
CA TRP A 44 -3.45 0.57 -0.31
C TRP A 44 -3.89 0.81 -1.76
N ALA A 45 -5.08 1.36 -1.98
CA ALA A 45 -5.58 1.68 -3.32
C ALA A 45 -4.66 2.67 -4.07
N ASP A 46 -4.04 3.62 -3.36
CA ASP A 46 -3.04 4.53 -3.93
C ASP A 46 -1.80 3.78 -4.41
N ILE A 47 -1.32 2.79 -3.64
CA ILE A 47 -0.22 1.91 -4.06
C ILE A 47 -0.60 1.13 -5.32
N GLU A 48 -1.79 0.51 -5.34
CA GLU A 48 -2.28 -0.23 -6.51
C GLU A 48 -2.36 0.65 -7.75
N ALA A 49 -2.80 1.90 -7.61
CA ALA A 49 -2.87 2.85 -8.72
C ALA A 49 -1.47 3.18 -9.29
N GLN A 50 -0.44 3.34 -8.44
CA GLN A 50 0.93 3.58 -8.92
C GLN A 50 1.52 2.34 -9.60
N TYR A 51 1.28 1.14 -9.07
CA TYR A 51 1.68 -0.09 -9.75
C TYR A 51 0.95 -0.28 -11.07
N GLN A 52 -0.38 -0.04 -11.12
CA GLN A 52 -1.13 -0.07 -12.37
C GLN A 52 -0.49 0.83 -13.43
N ARG A 53 -0.19 2.07 -13.07
CA ARG A 53 0.48 3.03 -13.96
C ARG A 53 1.83 2.49 -14.47
N ARG A 54 2.61 1.86 -13.58
CA ARG A 54 3.89 1.26 -13.95
C ARG A 54 3.72 0.12 -14.95
N PHE A 55 2.79 -0.79 -14.71
CA PHE A 55 2.48 -1.90 -15.61
C PHE A 55 1.92 -1.43 -16.96
N ASP A 56 1.23 -0.29 -17.00
CA ASP A 56 0.69 0.28 -18.25
C ASP A 56 1.77 0.91 -19.15
N LEU A 57 2.95 1.24 -18.60
CA LEU A 57 4.11 1.69 -19.38
C LEU A 57 4.82 0.51 -20.08
N ILE A 58 4.68 -0.71 -19.58
CA ILE A 58 5.42 -1.89 -20.05
C ILE A 58 5.21 -2.20 -21.54
N PRO A 59 3.97 -2.24 -22.09
CA PRO A 59 3.79 -2.52 -23.49
C PRO A 59 4.54 -1.55 -24.41
N LYS A 60 4.51 -0.25 -24.08
CA LYS A 60 5.19 0.80 -24.83
C LYS A 60 6.72 0.63 -24.76
N LEU A 61 7.23 0.27 -23.58
CA LEU A 61 8.65 0.00 -23.38
C LEU A 61 9.11 -1.19 -24.25
N LEU A 62 8.38 -2.32 -24.19
CA LEU A 62 8.67 -3.50 -24.96
C LEU A 62 8.61 -3.26 -26.48
N GLU A 63 7.62 -2.47 -26.93
CA GLU A 63 7.50 -2.09 -28.32
C GLU A 63 8.72 -1.24 -28.77
N THR A 64 9.10 -0.25 -27.98
CA THR A 64 10.28 0.59 -28.26
C THR A 64 11.55 -0.28 -28.36
N VAL A 65 11.77 -1.18 -27.41
CA VAL A 65 12.96 -2.07 -27.42
C VAL A 65 12.97 -2.98 -28.64
N LYS A 66 11.82 -3.52 -29.04
CA LYS A 66 11.68 -4.34 -30.27
C LYS A 66 12.11 -3.58 -31.53
N CYS A 67 11.73 -2.30 -31.67
CA CYS A 67 12.09 -1.48 -32.82
C CYS A 67 13.62 -1.39 -33.03
N TYR A 68 14.41 -1.46 -31.96
CA TYR A 68 15.87 -1.39 -32.00
C TYR A 68 16.56 -2.77 -32.02
N LYS A 69 15.78 -3.85 -32.25
CA LYS A 69 16.27 -5.23 -32.28
C LYS A 69 17.00 -5.68 -30.98
N ALA A 70 16.77 -4.97 -29.89
CA ALA A 70 17.27 -5.31 -28.57
C ALA A 70 16.35 -6.33 -27.87
N TYR A 71 15.79 -7.25 -28.66
CA TYR A 71 14.82 -8.25 -28.21
C TYR A 71 15.53 -9.45 -27.59
N GLU A 72 15.26 -9.69 -26.32
CA GLU A 72 15.65 -10.92 -25.64
C GLU A 72 14.37 -11.62 -25.14
N GLU A 73 14.04 -12.75 -25.77
CA GLU A 73 12.77 -13.45 -25.56
C GLU A 73 12.50 -13.75 -24.10
N LYS A 74 13.51 -14.24 -23.37
CA LYS A 74 13.38 -14.60 -21.96
C LYS A 74 12.95 -13.43 -21.08
N VAL A 75 13.55 -12.25 -21.28
CA VAL A 75 13.24 -11.05 -20.49
C VAL A 75 11.84 -10.51 -20.84
N PHE A 76 11.47 -10.56 -22.12
CA PHE A 76 10.13 -10.16 -22.56
C PHE A 76 9.03 -11.06 -22.00
N VAL A 77 9.24 -12.38 -22.01
CA VAL A 77 8.32 -13.35 -21.41
C VAL A 77 8.19 -13.11 -19.91
N GLU A 78 9.32 -12.94 -19.20
CA GLU A 78 9.34 -12.68 -17.76
C GLU A 78 8.53 -11.41 -17.41
N ILE A 79 8.75 -10.29 -18.11
CA ILE A 79 8.02 -9.04 -17.90
C ILE A 79 6.51 -9.23 -18.14
N THR A 80 6.15 -9.90 -19.24
CA THR A 80 4.74 -10.14 -19.60
C THR A 80 4.06 -11.04 -18.58
N GLN A 81 4.77 -12.05 -18.08
CA GLN A 81 4.29 -12.95 -17.04
C GLN A 81 4.05 -12.22 -15.73
N MET A 82 4.98 -11.38 -15.28
CA MET A 82 4.79 -10.58 -14.06
C MET A 82 3.57 -9.67 -14.16
N ARG A 83 3.35 -9.06 -15.33
CA ARG A 83 2.14 -8.25 -15.57
C ARG A 83 0.87 -9.08 -15.44
N SER A 84 0.81 -10.25 -16.06
CA SER A 84 -0.35 -11.15 -15.99
C SER A 84 -0.62 -11.62 -14.56
N GLN A 85 0.42 -12.02 -13.84
CA GLN A 85 0.32 -12.44 -12.45
C GLN A 85 -0.19 -11.32 -11.55
N TRP A 86 0.30 -10.09 -11.73
CA TRP A 86 -0.17 -8.95 -10.97
C TRP A 86 -1.66 -8.67 -11.22
N GLN A 87 -2.12 -8.72 -12.48
CA GLN A 87 -3.52 -8.52 -12.82
C GLN A 87 -4.42 -9.60 -12.19
N SER A 88 -4.01 -10.87 -12.21
CA SER A 88 -4.73 -11.96 -11.58
C SER A 88 -4.78 -11.81 -10.06
N ALA A 89 -3.68 -11.45 -9.43
CA ALA A 89 -3.59 -11.21 -8.00
C ALA A 89 -4.45 -10.02 -7.56
N LYS A 90 -4.51 -8.96 -8.38
CA LYS A 90 -5.38 -7.81 -8.13
C LYS A 90 -6.87 -8.19 -8.17
N GLN A 91 -7.29 -9.02 -9.14
CA GLN A 91 -8.67 -9.49 -9.24
C GLN A 91 -9.08 -10.39 -8.08
N SER A 92 -8.15 -11.19 -7.54
CA SER A 92 -8.39 -12.03 -6.37
C SER A 92 -8.23 -11.32 -5.02
N GLY A 93 -7.72 -10.09 -5.01
CA GLY A 93 -7.40 -9.35 -3.78
C GLY A 93 -6.20 -9.91 -3.02
N ASP A 94 -5.35 -10.73 -3.66
CA ASP A 94 -4.16 -11.31 -3.06
C ASP A 94 -2.99 -10.32 -3.07
N VAL A 95 -2.85 -9.58 -1.97
CA VAL A 95 -1.82 -8.56 -1.77
C VAL A 95 -0.40 -9.14 -1.84
N ASP A 96 -0.19 -10.33 -1.26
CA ASP A 96 1.15 -10.94 -1.23
C ASP A 96 1.60 -11.32 -2.65
N SER A 97 0.71 -11.88 -3.47
CA SER A 97 0.97 -12.18 -4.89
C SER A 97 1.14 -10.92 -5.74
N GLN A 98 0.39 -9.84 -5.47
CA GLN A 98 0.60 -8.55 -6.12
C GLN A 98 2.01 -8.03 -5.86
N LEU A 99 2.46 -8.05 -4.61
CA LEU A 99 3.80 -7.61 -4.23
C LEU A 99 4.91 -8.47 -4.82
N ALA A 100 4.72 -9.79 -4.85
CA ALA A 100 5.67 -10.71 -5.47
C ALA A 100 5.84 -10.41 -6.97
N SER A 101 4.74 -10.20 -7.68
CA SER A 101 4.74 -9.85 -9.11
C SER A 101 5.40 -8.49 -9.37
N ALA A 102 5.18 -7.51 -8.49
CA ALA A 102 5.80 -6.20 -8.60
C ALA A 102 7.34 -6.28 -8.43
N ARG A 103 7.82 -7.04 -7.44
CA ARG A 103 9.28 -7.28 -7.26
C ARG A 103 9.89 -8.05 -8.45
N GLY A 104 9.17 -9.04 -8.98
CA GLY A 104 9.59 -9.77 -10.18
C GLY A 104 9.74 -8.84 -11.38
N LEU A 105 8.82 -7.88 -11.55
CA LEU A 105 8.91 -6.86 -12.58
C LEU A 105 10.13 -5.97 -12.40
N ASP A 106 10.46 -5.54 -11.19
CA ASP A 106 11.65 -4.71 -10.91
C ASP A 106 12.92 -5.44 -11.33
N GLY A 107 13.04 -6.73 -11.01
CA GLY A 107 14.15 -7.57 -11.44
C GLY A 107 14.25 -7.72 -12.97
N ALA A 108 13.10 -7.94 -13.62
CA ALA A 108 13.05 -8.08 -15.08
C ALA A 108 13.35 -6.77 -15.81
N LEU A 109 12.90 -5.61 -15.27
CA LEU A 109 13.25 -4.29 -15.78
C LEU A 109 14.75 -4.01 -15.63
N GLY A 110 15.37 -4.41 -14.51
CA GLY A 110 16.80 -4.30 -14.32
C GLY A 110 17.59 -5.08 -15.39
N LYS A 111 17.16 -6.30 -15.73
CA LYS A 111 17.75 -7.09 -16.83
C LYS A 111 17.58 -6.39 -18.19
N LEU A 112 16.39 -5.82 -18.46
CA LEU A 112 16.13 -5.09 -19.69
C LEU A 112 17.05 -3.87 -19.82
N LEU A 113 17.30 -3.15 -18.73
CA LEU A 113 18.24 -2.03 -18.71
C LEU A 113 19.66 -2.46 -19.00
N ALA A 114 20.11 -3.57 -18.42
CA ALA A 114 21.42 -4.14 -18.71
C ALA A 114 21.59 -4.54 -20.20
N ILE A 115 20.52 -5.03 -20.83
CA ILE A 115 20.50 -5.30 -22.27
C ILE A 115 20.61 -3.99 -23.06
N ALA A 116 19.84 -2.95 -22.69
CA ALA A 116 19.84 -1.66 -23.37
C ALA A 116 21.22 -0.99 -23.39
N GLU A 117 22.11 -1.28 -22.42
CA GLU A 117 23.49 -0.80 -22.39
C GLU A 117 24.28 -1.25 -23.63
N ASN A 118 23.96 -2.41 -24.22
CA ASN A 118 24.63 -2.95 -25.43
C ASN A 118 24.05 -2.36 -26.73
N TYR A 119 23.01 -1.50 -26.64
CA TYR A 119 22.34 -0.90 -27.81
C TYR A 119 22.35 0.63 -27.71
N PRO A 120 23.44 1.31 -28.16
CA PRO A 120 23.58 2.76 -28.02
C PRO A 120 22.44 3.56 -28.67
N ASP A 121 21.95 3.10 -29.82
CA ASP A 121 20.87 3.75 -30.57
C ASP A 121 19.53 3.70 -29.78
N LEU A 122 19.24 2.58 -29.12
CA LEU A 122 18.10 2.47 -28.21
C LEU A 122 18.24 3.44 -27.03
N LYS A 123 19.41 3.43 -26.39
CA LYS A 123 19.70 4.28 -25.23
C LYS A 123 19.63 5.78 -25.59
N ALA A 124 20.01 6.14 -26.82
CA ALA A 124 19.93 7.52 -27.33
C ALA A 124 18.51 7.94 -27.71
N SER A 125 17.60 6.99 -27.94
CA SER A 125 16.25 7.26 -28.43
C SER A 125 15.44 8.07 -27.42
N GLU A 126 14.76 9.11 -27.90
CA GLU A 126 13.92 9.98 -27.09
C GLU A 126 12.76 9.22 -26.44
N SER A 127 12.14 8.29 -27.18
CA SER A 127 11.05 7.46 -26.67
C SER A 127 11.49 6.57 -25.51
N PHE A 128 12.67 5.96 -25.61
CA PHE A 128 13.21 5.14 -24.51
C PHE A 128 13.53 5.98 -23.29
N LYS A 129 14.18 7.13 -23.44
CA LYS A 129 14.48 8.06 -22.36
C LYS A 129 13.22 8.54 -21.64
N THR A 130 12.19 8.94 -22.40
CA THR A 130 10.91 9.39 -21.85
C THR A 130 10.24 8.29 -21.03
N LEU A 131 10.25 7.04 -21.53
CA LEU A 131 9.70 5.89 -20.80
C LEU A 131 10.49 5.58 -19.54
N MET A 132 11.81 5.70 -19.57
CA MET A 132 12.66 5.51 -18.39
C MET A 132 12.40 6.56 -17.32
N ILE A 133 12.29 7.84 -17.68
CA ILE A 133 11.93 8.92 -16.76
C ILE A 133 10.52 8.66 -16.16
N ALA A 134 9.58 8.18 -16.98
CA ALA A 134 8.24 7.86 -16.49
C ALA A 134 8.26 6.68 -15.50
N LEU A 135 9.06 5.64 -15.76
CA LEU A 135 9.24 4.48 -14.86
C LEU A 135 9.89 4.90 -13.53
N GLU A 136 10.97 5.68 -13.59
CA GLU A 136 11.62 6.25 -12.40
C GLU A 136 10.63 7.10 -11.57
N GLY A 137 9.83 7.92 -12.26
CA GLY A 137 8.79 8.72 -11.61
C GLY A 137 7.73 7.84 -10.93
N THR A 138 7.39 6.67 -11.47
CA THR A 138 6.47 5.73 -10.80
C THR A 138 7.13 5.08 -9.59
N GLU A 139 8.42 4.75 -9.63
CA GLU A 139 9.16 4.21 -8.48
C GLU A 139 9.13 5.15 -7.28
N ASN A 140 9.46 6.42 -7.50
CA ASN A 140 9.43 7.42 -6.46
C ASN A 140 8.02 7.58 -5.83
N ARG A 141 6.97 7.51 -6.66
CA ARG A 141 5.58 7.58 -6.17
C ARG A 141 5.20 6.31 -5.40
N ILE A 142 5.59 5.13 -5.87
CA ILE A 142 5.39 3.87 -5.14
C ILE A 142 6.06 3.93 -3.77
N ALA A 143 7.30 4.41 -3.70
CA ALA A 143 8.02 4.57 -2.44
C ALA A 143 7.27 5.50 -1.48
N THR A 144 6.76 6.64 -1.96
CA THR A 144 5.94 7.57 -1.17
C THR A 144 4.64 6.91 -0.70
N SER A 145 3.89 6.27 -1.61
CA SER A 145 2.63 5.60 -1.26
C SER A 145 2.84 4.46 -0.25
N ARG A 146 3.97 3.74 -0.31
CA ARG A 146 4.34 2.74 0.71
C ARG A 146 4.58 3.38 2.09
N MET A 147 5.21 4.55 2.14
CA MET A 147 5.39 5.28 3.40
C MET A 147 4.04 5.73 3.98
N ASP A 148 3.15 6.26 3.14
CA ASP A 148 1.81 6.70 3.54
C ASP A 148 0.97 5.52 4.06
N TYR A 149 1.02 4.38 3.37
CA TYR A 149 0.38 3.14 3.82
C TYR A 149 0.91 2.68 5.18
N ASN A 150 2.24 2.65 5.36
CA ASN A 150 2.84 2.28 6.63
C ASN A 150 2.45 3.24 7.76
N GLY A 151 2.30 4.54 7.45
CA GLY A 151 1.77 5.54 8.35
C GLY A 151 0.33 5.24 8.78
N ALA A 152 -0.54 4.94 7.81
CA ALA A 152 -1.95 4.59 8.05
C ALA A 152 -2.07 3.28 8.85
N VAL A 153 -1.29 2.25 8.51
CA VAL A 153 -1.23 0.98 9.26
C VAL A 153 -0.77 1.21 10.70
N LYS A 154 0.26 2.01 10.90
CA LYS A 154 0.76 2.36 12.24
C LYS A 154 -0.33 3.02 13.07
N GLU A 155 -1.04 4.02 12.52
CA GLU A 155 -2.11 4.72 13.21
C GLU A 155 -3.26 3.77 13.56
N PHE A 156 -3.71 2.94 12.61
CA PHE A 156 -4.74 1.93 12.84
C PHE A 156 -4.32 0.93 13.94
N ASN A 157 -3.11 0.39 13.85
CA ASN A 157 -2.60 -0.58 14.82
C ASN A 157 -2.44 0.03 16.23
N ILE A 158 -2.07 1.31 16.34
CA ILE A 158 -2.07 2.02 17.63
C ILE A 158 -3.48 2.04 18.21
N ARG A 159 -4.50 2.44 17.43
CA ARG A 159 -5.90 2.50 17.90
C ARG A 159 -6.44 1.14 18.31
N THR A 160 -6.06 0.05 17.62
CA THR A 160 -6.49 -1.32 17.99
C THR A 160 -5.81 -1.85 19.27
N ARG A 161 -4.70 -1.23 19.70
CA ARG A 161 -3.91 -1.68 20.88
C ARG A 161 -4.04 -0.77 22.09
N THR A 162 -4.39 0.49 21.90
CA THR A 162 -4.43 1.48 22.98
C THR A 162 -5.74 1.41 23.74
N PHE A 163 -5.67 1.43 25.07
CA PHE A 163 -6.85 1.55 25.92
C PHE A 163 -7.44 2.98 25.82
N PRO A 164 -8.76 3.14 25.78
CA PRO A 164 -9.80 2.10 25.89
C PRO A 164 -10.28 1.56 24.53
N SER A 165 -9.77 2.04 23.38
CA SER A 165 -10.24 1.65 22.04
C SER A 165 -9.94 0.18 21.69
N ASN A 166 -8.96 -0.46 22.34
CA ASN A 166 -8.67 -1.88 22.18
C ASN A 166 -9.84 -2.78 22.60
N LEU A 167 -10.67 -2.37 23.58
CA LEU A 167 -11.88 -3.09 23.96
C LEU A 167 -12.89 -3.11 22.82
N ILE A 168 -13.11 -1.95 22.19
CA ILE A 168 -14.01 -1.80 21.04
C ILE A 168 -13.45 -2.60 19.85
N ALA A 169 -12.14 -2.50 19.59
CA ALA A 169 -11.48 -3.23 18.53
C ALA A 169 -11.67 -4.75 18.67
N SER A 170 -11.51 -5.28 19.89
CA SER A 170 -11.72 -6.70 20.19
C SER A 170 -13.18 -7.13 19.99
N TRP A 171 -14.13 -6.35 20.48
CA TRP A 171 -15.56 -6.67 20.36
C TRP A 171 -16.06 -6.68 18.91
N PHE A 172 -15.58 -5.77 18.08
CA PHE A 172 -15.98 -5.65 16.67
C PHE A 172 -15.03 -6.35 15.70
N GLY A 173 -14.02 -7.08 16.19
CA GLY A 173 -13.16 -7.91 15.37
C GLY A 173 -12.14 -7.16 14.51
N PHE A 174 -11.77 -5.93 14.86
CA PHE A 174 -10.70 -5.21 14.20
C PHE A 174 -9.35 -5.86 14.52
N LYS A 175 -8.69 -6.39 13.48
CA LYS A 175 -7.37 -7.03 13.58
C LYS A 175 -6.28 -6.09 13.09
N GLN A 176 -5.08 -6.23 13.66
CA GLN A 176 -3.91 -5.49 13.19
C GLN A 176 -3.62 -5.78 11.73
N ARG A 177 -3.20 -4.76 10.99
CA ARG A 177 -2.73 -4.85 9.61
C ARG A 177 -1.21 -4.94 9.58
N LYS A 178 -0.69 -5.66 8.59
CA LYS A 178 0.74 -5.74 8.33
C LYS A 178 1.22 -4.51 7.59
N SER A 179 2.36 -3.96 7.99
CA SER A 179 3.07 -2.93 7.24
C SER A 179 3.94 -3.54 6.14
N PHE A 180 4.32 -2.73 5.16
CA PHE A 180 5.40 -3.09 4.25
C PHE A 180 6.71 -3.20 5.04
N GLU A 181 7.35 -4.34 4.92
CA GLU A 181 8.71 -4.54 5.40
C GLU A 181 9.72 -4.13 4.32
N ALA A 182 10.88 -3.64 4.74
CA ALA A 182 11.98 -3.42 3.83
C ALA A 182 12.41 -4.75 3.19
N ASP A 183 12.85 -4.71 1.93
CA ASP A 183 13.28 -5.93 1.24
C ASP A 183 14.40 -6.63 2.03
N PRO A 184 14.35 -7.98 2.16
CA PRO A 184 15.38 -8.73 2.84
C PRO A 184 16.73 -8.51 2.13
N GLY A 185 17.62 -7.77 2.76
CA GLY A 185 18.94 -7.42 2.17
C GLY A 185 19.31 -5.94 2.28
N THR A 186 18.32 -5.04 2.39
CA THR A 186 18.59 -3.60 2.58
C THR A 186 19.04 -3.25 4.00
N SER A 187 18.94 -4.18 4.94
CA SER A 187 19.38 -4.01 6.33
C SER A 187 20.90 -4.06 6.53
N LYS A 188 21.67 -4.52 5.53
CA LYS A 188 23.14 -4.49 5.57
C LYS A 188 23.63 -3.30 4.76
N ALA A 189 24.15 -2.28 5.45
CA ALA A 189 24.89 -1.22 4.78
C ALA A 189 26.04 -1.85 3.98
N PRO A 190 26.29 -1.40 2.73
CA PRO A 190 27.45 -1.88 1.99
C PRO A 190 28.73 -1.58 2.78
N GLU A 191 29.57 -2.60 3.00
CA GLU A 191 30.89 -2.38 3.57
C GLU A 191 31.71 -1.56 2.57
N VAL A 192 31.93 -0.32 2.90
CA VAL A 192 32.87 0.52 2.16
C VAL A 192 34.26 0.11 2.63
N LYS A 193 34.97 -0.69 1.82
CA LYS A 193 36.40 -0.92 2.01
C LYS A 193 37.15 0.22 1.34
N PHE A 194 37.83 1.03 2.15
CA PHE A 194 38.80 2.03 1.70
C PHE A 194 40.14 1.36 1.38
#